data_dab9183c78412e6092094b604e1e5560
#
_entry.id   dab9183c78412e6092094b604e1e5560
#
_cell.length_a   1.000
_cell.length_b   1.000
_cell.length_c   1.000
_cell.angle_alpha   90.00
_cell.angle_beta   90.00
_cell.angle_gamma   90.00
#
_symmetry.space_group_name_H-M   'P 1'
#
loop_
_entity.id
_entity.type
_entity.pdbx_description
1 polymer ?
#
loop_
_entity_poly.entity_id
_entity_poly.type
_entity_poly.pdbx_seq_one_letter_code
_entity_poly.pdbx_strand_id
1 'polypeptide(L)'
;MFKSMAIAAFSLSSLLVAPLASANWQVNNEQSKVSFVSIKKNSIAEAHHFKKLSGGLNEQGQLKLMIDLTSVETLIPIRNERMTKLLFETHEFPNAILTADLSKTLATLKSGQHVLKGLKAELDFHGNKKELTIDVLANMSPKGDVTVSSLTPVIINASDFKVTEGISELQKLAGLPSIATAVPVTFSLTLDKEK
;
A
#
# COMPACT_ATOMS: atom_id res chain seq x y z
N MET A 1 -44.47 -40.98 39.42
CA MET A 1 -43.46 -41.08 38.35
C MET A 1 -43.62 -39.90 37.42
N PHE A 2 -42.84 -38.80 37.63
CA PHE A 2 -42.84 -37.63 36.76
C PHE A 2 -41.51 -37.62 35.99
N LYS A 3 -41.57 -37.75 34.64
CA LYS A 3 -40.43 -37.66 33.76
C LYS A 3 -40.22 -36.16 33.42
N SER A 4 -39.09 -35.57 33.87
CA SER A 4 -38.66 -34.25 33.47
C SER A 4 -38.07 -34.32 32.07
N MET A 5 -38.62 -33.55 31.15
CA MET A 5 -38.10 -33.35 29.79
C MET A 5 -37.24 -32.13 29.78
N ALA A 6 -35.93 -32.30 29.60
CA ALA A 6 -34.98 -31.20 29.46
C ALA A 6 -35.03 -30.68 28.02
N ILE A 7 -35.37 -29.41 27.85
CA ILE A 7 -35.32 -28.71 26.56
C ILE A 7 -33.94 -28.10 26.43
N ALA A 8 -33.14 -28.62 25.51
CA ALA A 8 -31.85 -28.02 25.15
C ALA A 8 -32.10 -26.84 24.20
N ALA A 9 -31.84 -25.63 24.67
CA ALA A 9 -31.85 -24.41 23.82
C ALA A 9 -30.57 -24.36 22.99
N PHE A 10 -30.71 -24.53 21.69
CA PHE A 10 -29.64 -24.38 20.71
C PHE A 10 -29.50 -22.89 20.35
N SER A 11 -28.53 -22.22 20.92
CA SER A 11 -28.23 -20.81 20.56
C SER A 11 -27.54 -20.75 19.24
N LEU A 12 -28.25 -20.30 18.21
CA LEU A 12 -27.76 -20.05 16.88
C LEU A 12 -26.96 -18.74 16.89
N SER A 13 -25.63 -18.84 16.98
CA SER A 13 -24.72 -17.67 16.85
C SER A 13 -24.70 -17.25 15.39
N SER A 14 -25.41 -16.17 15.05
CA SER A 14 -25.32 -15.52 13.75
C SER A 14 -23.96 -14.84 13.61
N LEU A 15 -23.08 -15.39 12.78
CA LEU A 15 -21.90 -14.71 12.30
C LEU A 15 -22.34 -13.48 11.49
N LEU A 16 -22.16 -12.31 12.06
CA LEU A 16 -22.28 -11.04 11.34
C LEU A 16 -21.12 -10.96 10.33
N VAL A 17 -21.36 -11.38 9.11
CA VAL A 17 -20.51 -11.05 7.97
C VAL A 17 -20.70 -9.56 7.72
N ALA A 18 -19.75 -8.74 8.16
CA ALA A 18 -19.72 -7.32 7.79
C ALA A 18 -19.63 -7.24 6.26
N PRO A 19 -20.52 -6.48 5.58
CA PRO A 19 -20.40 -6.28 4.15
C PRO A 19 -19.04 -5.64 3.85
N LEU A 20 -18.28 -6.25 2.96
CA LEU A 20 -17.11 -5.59 2.36
C LEU A 20 -17.67 -4.34 1.67
N ALA A 21 -17.32 -3.15 2.17
CA ALA A 21 -17.72 -1.91 1.53
C ALA A 21 -17.22 -1.95 0.08
N SER A 22 -18.16 -1.95 -0.88
CA SER A 22 -17.83 -1.89 -2.31
C SER A 22 -17.05 -0.62 -2.55
N ALA A 23 -15.90 -0.70 -3.20
CA ALA A 23 -15.14 0.48 -3.56
C ALA A 23 -15.81 1.11 -4.79
N ASN A 24 -16.11 2.40 -4.73
CA ASN A 24 -16.73 3.11 -5.87
C ASN A 24 -15.69 3.56 -6.89
N TRP A 25 -14.41 3.51 -6.53
CA TRP A 25 -13.27 3.71 -7.39
C TRP A 25 -12.27 2.57 -7.18
N GLN A 26 -11.96 1.86 -8.24
CA GLN A 26 -11.01 0.77 -8.23
C GLN A 26 -9.65 1.20 -8.79
N VAL A 27 -8.58 0.74 -8.18
CA VAL A 27 -7.22 0.97 -8.70
C VAL A 27 -7.07 0.25 -10.04
N ASN A 28 -6.82 1.03 -11.09
CA ASN A 28 -6.43 0.51 -12.40
C ASN A 28 -4.94 0.16 -12.38
N ASN A 29 -4.64 -1.14 -12.25
CA ASN A 29 -3.25 -1.60 -12.11
C ASN A 29 -2.39 -1.27 -13.35
N GLU A 30 -2.96 -1.29 -14.54
CA GLU A 30 -2.22 -1.04 -15.79
C GLU A 30 -1.78 0.42 -15.93
N GLN A 31 -2.57 1.34 -15.36
CA GLN A 31 -2.32 2.77 -15.37
C GLN A 31 -1.75 3.31 -14.06
N SER A 32 -1.42 2.41 -13.13
CA SER A 32 -0.89 2.76 -11.81
C SER A 32 0.53 2.27 -11.63
N LYS A 33 1.31 3.03 -10.86
CA LYS A 33 2.70 2.67 -10.55
C LYS A 33 3.09 3.16 -9.16
N VAL A 34 3.73 2.29 -8.40
CA VAL A 34 4.47 2.65 -7.18
C VAL A 34 5.94 2.31 -7.41
N SER A 35 6.80 3.32 -7.28
CA SER A 35 8.24 3.19 -7.53
C SER A 35 9.03 3.60 -6.30
N PHE A 36 10.17 2.96 -6.10
CA PHE A 36 11.10 3.33 -5.04
C PHE A 36 12.54 3.38 -5.57
N VAL A 37 13.39 4.15 -4.90
CA VAL A 37 14.80 4.30 -5.27
C VAL A 37 15.68 3.64 -4.22
N SER A 38 16.51 2.66 -4.62
CA SER A 38 17.59 2.16 -3.80
C SER A 38 18.88 2.93 -4.11
N ILE A 39 19.64 3.29 -3.06
CA ILE A 39 20.92 3.98 -3.21
C ILE A 39 22.01 3.09 -2.60
N LYS A 40 22.99 2.72 -3.40
CA LYS A 40 24.12 1.90 -3.00
C LYS A 40 25.45 2.63 -3.23
N LYS A 41 26.48 2.23 -2.48
CA LYS A 41 27.83 2.86 -2.53
C LYS A 41 27.73 4.39 -2.36
N ASN A 42 26.76 4.88 -1.57
CA ASN A 42 26.45 6.28 -1.28
C ASN A 42 26.03 7.17 -2.48
N SER A 43 26.16 6.69 -3.71
CA SER A 43 25.94 7.53 -4.91
C SER A 43 25.25 6.85 -6.08
N ILE A 44 25.12 5.52 -6.07
CA ILE A 44 24.49 4.78 -7.18
C ILE A 44 23.01 4.58 -6.85
N ALA A 45 22.15 5.36 -7.52
CA ALA A 45 20.70 5.28 -7.38
C ALA A 45 20.11 4.41 -8.50
N GLU A 46 19.19 3.52 -8.16
CA GLU A 46 18.44 2.70 -9.09
C GLU A 46 16.95 2.75 -8.74
N ALA A 47 16.10 3.02 -9.73
CA ALA A 47 14.66 3.02 -9.59
C ALA A 47 14.08 1.62 -9.81
N HIS A 48 13.19 1.21 -8.92
CA HIS A 48 12.48 -0.06 -8.95
C HIS A 48 10.99 0.20 -8.79
N HIS A 49 10.15 -0.80 -9.06
CA HIS A 49 8.70 -0.64 -8.89
C HIS A 49 8.03 -1.97 -8.52
N PHE A 50 6.75 -1.89 -8.18
CA PHE A 50 5.88 -3.04 -8.01
C PHE A 50 4.93 -3.14 -9.21
N LYS A 51 4.70 -4.37 -9.71
CA LYS A 51 3.87 -4.63 -10.90
C LYS A 51 2.40 -4.84 -10.57
N LYS A 52 2.09 -5.16 -9.30
CA LYS A 52 0.72 -5.48 -8.90
C LYS A 52 0.27 -4.58 -7.76
N LEU A 53 -0.73 -3.79 -8.08
CA LEU A 53 -1.42 -2.88 -7.17
C LEU A 53 -2.92 -3.21 -7.22
N SER A 54 -3.61 -3.08 -6.09
CA SER A 54 -5.05 -3.27 -6.02
C SER A 54 -5.66 -2.44 -4.89
N GLY A 55 -6.98 -2.43 -4.79
CA GLY A 55 -7.70 -1.67 -3.79
C GLY A 55 -8.54 -0.57 -4.41
N GLY A 56 -8.96 0.38 -3.61
CA GLY A 56 -9.86 1.44 -4.09
C GLY A 56 -10.25 2.44 -3.02
N LEU A 57 -11.16 3.33 -3.38
CA LEU A 57 -11.74 4.35 -2.54
C LEU A 57 -13.26 4.16 -2.52
N ASN A 58 -13.88 4.14 -1.35
CA ASN A 58 -15.34 4.04 -1.24
C ASN A 58 -16.02 5.41 -1.17
N GLU A 59 -17.36 5.45 -1.22
CA GLU A 59 -18.16 6.68 -1.13
C GLU A 59 -17.97 7.45 0.17
N GLN A 60 -17.60 6.75 1.24
CA GLN A 60 -17.31 7.34 2.55
C GLN A 60 -15.93 7.97 2.60
N GLY A 61 -15.14 7.90 1.52
CA GLY A 61 -13.80 8.44 1.46
C GLY A 61 -12.73 7.55 2.09
N GLN A 62 -13.01 6.27 2.35
CA GLN A 62 -12.02 5.34 2.89
C GLN A 62 -11.20 4.74 1.75
N LEU A 63 -9.92 5.13 1.70
CA LEU A 63 -8.94 4.60 0.75
C LEU A 63 -8.26 3.36 1.35
N LYS A 64 -8.13 2.32 0.53
CA LYS A 64 -7.22 1.19 0.79
C LYS A 64 -6.47 0.86 -0.49
N LEU A 65 -5.15 1.05 -0.48
CA LEU A 65 -4.23 0.63 -1.54
C LEU A 65 -3.42 -0.56 -1.05
N MET A 66 -3.37 -1.62 -1.83
CA MET A 66 -2.61 -2.83 -1.56
C MET A 66 -1.50 -2.97 -2.61
N ILE A 67 -0.27 -3.14 -2.15
CA ILE A 67 0.93 -3.31 -2.97
C ILE A 67 1.41 -4.74 -2.76
N ASP A 68 1.32 -5.60 -3.79
CA ASP A 68 1.84 -6.96 -3.75
C ASP A 68 3.38 -6.92 -3.80
N LEU A 69 4.03 -7.19 -2.66
CA LEU A 69 5.48 -7.15 -2.51
C LEU A 69 6.18 -8.27 -3.29
N THR A 70 5.47 -9.35 -3.63
CA THR A 70 6.00 -10.41 -4.49
C THR A 70 6.21 -9.94 -5.92
N SER A 71 5.57 -8.84 -6.31
CA SER A 71 5.60 -8.26 -7.64
C SER A 71 6.74 -7.26 -7.87
N VAL A 72 7.68 -7.15 -6.92
CA VAL A 72 8.83 -6.25 -7.06
C VAL A 72 9.61 -6.51 -8.34
N GLU A 73 9.94 -5.42 -9.05
CA GLU A 73 10.68 -5.49 -10.31
C GLU A 73 11.89 -4.56 -10.28
N THR A 74 13.05 -5.14 -10.40
CA THR A 74 14.35 -4.47 -10.38
C THR A 74 15.16 -4.71 -11.66
N LEU A 75 14.57 -5.37 -12.67
CA LEU A 75 15.20 -5.82 -13.91
C LEU A 75 16.31 -6.87 -13.71
N ILE A 76 16.48 -7.40 -12.49
CA ILE A 76 17.44 -8.43 -12.15
C ILE A 76 16.71 -9.53 -11.35
N PRO A 77 16.42 -10.69 -11.96
CA PRO A 77 15.58 -11.73 -11.34
C PRO A 77 16.09 -12.21 -9.98
N ILE A 78 17.40 -12.46 -9.85
CA ILE A 78 17.99 -12.91 -8.57
C ILE A 78 17.86 -11.83 -7.48
N ARG A 79 17.86 -10.54 -7.84
CA ARG A 79 17.64 -9.46 -6.89
C ARG A 79 16.17 -9.41 -6.45
N ASN A 80 15.23 -9.59 -7.39
CA ASN A 80 13.81 -9.69 -7.07
C ASN A 80 13.58 -10.83 -6.07
N GLU A 81 14.13 -12.02 -6.32
CA GLU A 81 14.04 -13.18 -5.43
C GLU A 81 14.63 -12.89 -4.03
N ARG A 82 15.82 -12.28 -3.97
CA ARG A 82 16.45 -11.93 -2.68
C ARG A 82 15.64 -10.88 -1.91
N MET A 83 15.08 -9.89 -2.59
CA MET A 83 14.22 -8.87 -1.96
C MET A 83 12.93 -9.48 -1.41
N THR A 84 12.28 -10.37 -2.14
CA THR A 84 11.06 -11.04 -1.65
C THR A 84 11.35 -11.94 -0.46
N LYS A 85 12.47 -12.65 -0.45
CA LYS A 85 12.82 -13.61 0.63
C LYS A 85 13.39 -12.95 1.88
N LEU A 86 14.30 -11.97 1.71
CA LEU A 86 15.16 -11.48 2.79
C LEU A 86 14.81 -10.08 3.27
N LEU A 87 14.21 -9.24 2.41
CA LEU A 87 13.84 -7.87 2.76
C LEU A 87 12.37 -7.75 3.13
N PHE A 88 11.50 -8.29 2.26
CA PHE A 88 10.06 -8.19 2.44
C PHE A 88 9.48 -9.40 3.18
N GLU A 89 10.19 -10.54 3.22
CA GLU A 89 9.73 -11.79 3.84
C GLU A 89 8.29 -12.11 3.40
N THR A 90 8.08 -12.14 2.07
CA THR A 90 6.73 -12.15 1.47
C THR A 90 5.91 -13.41 1.77
N HIS A 91 6.51 -14.46 2.31
CA HIS A 91 5.82 -15.64 2.83
C HIS A 91 4.99 -15.29 4.08
N GLU A 92 5.39 -14.29 4.86
CA GLU A 92 4.72 -13.80 6.05
C GLU A 92 4.02 -12.46 5.78
N PHE A 93 4.68 -11.56 5.05
CA PHE A 93 4.21 -10.21 4.75
C PHE A 93 4.06 -10.00 3.23
N PRO A 94 3.09 -10.63 2.56
CA PRO A 94 2.98 -10.57 1.10
C PRO A 94 2.62 -9.18 0.56
N ASN A 95 2.03 -8.30 1.40
CA ASN A 95 1.53 -7.01 0.97
C ASN A 95 2.01 -5.87 1.87
N ALA A 96 2.20 -4.69 1.28
CA ALA A 96 2.14 -3.43 2.01
C ALA A 96 0.76 -2.80 1.77
N ILE A 97 0.16 -2.20 2.82
CA ILE A 97 -1.20 -1.66 2.77
C ILE A 97 -1.16 -0.21 3.22
N LEU A 98 -1.61 0.69 2.34
CA LEU A 98 -1.82 2.10 2.66
C LEU A 98 -3.32 2.37 2.83
N THR A 99 -3.68 2.95 3.97
CA THR A 99 -5.06 3.39 4.24
C THR A 99 -5.10 4.88 4.53
N ALA A 100 -6.19 5.54 4.14
CA ALA A 100 -6.42 6.94 4.45
C ALA A 100 -7.92 7.24 4.55
N ASP A 101 -8.29 8.16 5.43
CA ASP A 101 -9.62 8.77 5.45
C ASP A 101 -9.59 10.07 4.64
N LEU A 102 -10.15 10.02 3.46
CA LEU A 102 -10.27 11.13 2.51
C LEU A 102 -11.69 11.70 2.45
N SER A 103 -12.56 11.41 3.42
CA SER A 103 -13.97 11.80 3.44
C SER A 103 -14.15 13.31 3.24
N LYS A 104 -13.39 14.13 3.97
CA LYS A 104 -13.42 15.61 3.84
C LYS A 104 -12.93 16.09 2.48
N THR A 105 -11.90 15.43 1.95
CA THR A 105 -11.32 15.75 0.64
C THR A 105 -12.29 15.40 -0.47
N LEU A 106 -12.86 14.21 -0.44
CA LEU A 106 -13.80 13.71 -1.45
C LEU A 106 -15.06 14.57 -1.52
N ALA A 107 -15.58 15.03 -0.36
CA ALA A 107 -16.76 15.88 -0.29
C ALA A 107 -16.61 17.24 -1.02
N THR A 108 -15.37 17.70 -1.21
CA THR A 108 -15.07 19.00 -1.84
C THR A 108 -14.39 18.87 -3.20
N LEU A 109 -13.99 17.67 -3.58
CA LEU A 109 -13.26 17.41 -4.82
C LEU A 109 -14.22 17.58 -6.03
N LYS A 110 -13.83 18.44 -6.97
CA LYS A 110 -14.55 18.69 -8.21
C LYS A 110 -13.74 18.19 -9.41
N SER A 111 -14.36 18.11 -10.58
CA SER A 111 -13.60 17.85 -11.81
C SER A 111 -12.50 18.89 -12.01
N GLY A 112 -11.34 18.43 -12.48
CA GLY A 112 -10.14 19.22 -12.67
C GLY A 112 -8.99 18.85 -11.74
N GLN A 113 -7.95 19.67 -11.74
CA GLN A 113 -6.71 19.44 -11.05
C GLN A 113 -6.70 20.12 -9.67
N HIS A 114 -6.23 19.39 -8.67
CA HIS A 114 -6.15 19.83 -7.27
C HIS A 114 -4.80 19.49 -6.65
N VAL A 115 -4.21 20.44 -5.97
CA VAL A 115 -3.05 20.20 -5.10
C VAL A 115 -3.59 19.94 -3.69
N LEU A 116 -3.38 18.72 -3.18
CA LEU A 116 -3.82 18.31 -1.85
C LEU A 116 -2.57 18.12 -0.98
N LYS A 117 -2.48 18.89 0.10
CA LYS A 117 -1.33 18.90 1.01
C LYS A 117 -1.67 18.32 2.37
N GLY A 118 -0.68 17.68 2.98
CA GLY A 118 -0.79 17.20 4.35
C GLY A 118 -1.79 16.06 4.54
N LEU A 119 -2.07 15.28 3.50
CA LEU A 119 -2.94 14.12 3.63
C LEU A 119 -2.34 13.10 4.59
N LYS A 120 -3.12 12.67 5.57
CA LYS A 120 -2.74 11.65 6.53
C LYS A 120 -3.10 10.29 6.00
N ALA A 121 -2.13 9.37 6.02
CA ALA A 121 -2.29 7.99 5.63
C ALA A 121 -1.54 7.09 6.63
N GLU A 122 -2.02 5.87 6.85
CA GLU A 122 -1.31 4.83 7.60
C GLU A 122 -0.74 3.81 6.61
N LEU A 123 0.55 3.54 6.70
CA LEU A 123 1.21 2.47 5.99
C LEU A 123 1.45 1.29 6.95
N ASP A 124 0.85 0.14 6.63
CA ASP A 124 1.18 -1.15 7.23
C ASP A 124 2.17 -1.86 6.29
N PHE A 125 3.40 -2.03 6.76
CA PHE A 125 4.46 -2.67 6.01
C PHE A 125 5.28 -3.54 6.96
N HIS A 126 5.51 -4.79 6.57
CA HIS A 126 6.26 -5.77 7.34
C HIS A 126 5.73 -5.89 8.80
N GLY A 127 4.39 -5.93 8.95
CA GLY A 127 3.71 -6.02 10.24
C GLY A 127 3.86 -4.80 11.16
N ASN A 128 4.37 -3.68 10.66
CA ASN A 128 4.51 -2.44 11.43
C ASN A 128 3.72 -1.32 10.75
N LYS A 129 3.00 -0.53 11.58
CA LYS A 129 2.16 0.57 11.11
C LYS A 129 2.79 1.91 11.42
N LYS A 130 2.77 2.82 10.45
CA LYS A 130 3.27 4.19 10.58
C LYS A 130 2.36 5.19 9.89
N GLU A 131 2.08 6.30 10.56
CA GLU A 131 1.43 7.45 9.93
C GLU A 131 2.41 8.16 9.02
N LEU A 132 1.94 8.47 7.82
CA LEU A 132 2.64 9.25 6.81
C LEU A 132 1.86 10.53 6.54
N THR A 133 2.59 11.58 6.18
CA THR A 133 2.00 12.82 5.64
C THR A 133 2.41 12.95 4.18
N ILE A 134 1.43 13.03 3.28
CA ILE A 134 1.65 12.94 1.84
C ILE A 134 1.04 14.16 1.15
N ASP A 135 1.80 14.79 0.26
CA ASP A 135 1.31 15.82 -0.65
C ASP A 135 1.11 15.21 -2.04
N VAL A 136 -0.05 15.47 -2.65
CA VAL A 136 -0.40 14.90 -3.94
C VAL A 136 -0.97 15.92 -4.90
N LEU A 137 -0.79 15.64 -6.18
CA LEU A 137 -1.54 16.22 -7.28
C LEU A 137 -2.65 15.23 -7.65
N ALA A 138 -3.90 15.62 -7.49
CA ALA A 138 -5.06 14.85 -7.89
C ALA A 138 -5.75 15.51 -9.08
N ASN A 139 -6.23 14.71 -10.03
CA ASN A 139 -7.04 15.19 -11.13
C ASN A 139 -8.27 14.29 -11.28
N MET A 140 -9.46 14.90 -11.16
CA MET A 140 -10.73 14.21 -11.37
C MET A 140 -11.24 14.50 -12.78
N SER A 141 -11.44 13.46 -13.56
CA SER A 141 -12.03 13.57 -14.90
C SER A 141 -13.52 13.99 -14.84
N PRO A 142 -14.10 14.51 -15.93
CA PRO A 142 -15.56 14.76 -15.98
C PRO A 142 -16.40 13.50 -15.80
N LYS A 143 -15.83 12.31 -16.05
CA LYS A 143 -16.49 11.01 -15.83
C LYS A 143 -16.40 10.54 -14.38
N GLY A 144 -15.57 11.20 -13.57
CA GLY A 144 -15.36 10.89 -12.17
C GLY A 144 -14.16 10.00 -11.88
N ASP A 145 -13.39 9.53 -12.91
CA ASP A 145 -12.14 8.83 -12.67
C ASP A 145 -11.12 9.77 -12.03
N VAL A 146 -10.26 9.26 -11.18
CA VAL A 146 -9.29 10.06 -10.44
C VAL A 146 -7.88 9.58 -10.71
N THR A 147 -6.99 10.49 -11.11
CA THR A 147 -5.55 10.22 -11.14
C THR A 147 -4.88 10.97 -10.00
N VAL A 148 -3.94 10.32 -9.31
CA VAL A 148 -3.22 10.89 -8.17
C VAL A 148 -1.74 10.60 -8.30
N SER A 149 -0.90 11.62 -8.15
CA SER A 149 0.55 11.45 -8.11
C SER A 149 1.17 12.15 -6.90
N SER A 150 2.23 11.58 -6.35
CA SER A 150 3.02 12.24 -5.29
C SER A 150 3.65 13.52 -5.82
N LEU A 151 3.49 14.65 -5.11
CA LEU A 151 4.17 15.91 -5.42
C LEU A 151 5.65 15.88 -5.04
N THR A 152 5.95 15.19 -3.95
CA THR A 152 7.31 14.95 -3.47
C THR A 152 7.47 13.47 -3.15
N PRO A 153 8.70 12.92 -3.20
CA PRO A 153 8.91 11.56 -2.74
C PRO A 153 8.53 11.39 -1.26
N VAL A 154 7.82 10.32 -0.95
CA VAL A 154 7.57 9.88 0.42
C VAL A 154 8.82 9.13 0.90
N ILE A 155 9.43 9.54 1.99
CA ILE A 155 10.63 8.89 2.52
C ILE A 155 10.22 7.77 3.48
N ILE A 156 10.55 6.55 3.14
CA ILE A 156 10.34 5.37 3.97
C ILE A 156 11.65 5.01 4.66
N ASN A 157 11.68 5.10 6.00
CA ASN A 157 12.84 4.69 6.77
C ASN A 157 12.73 3.20 7.14
N ALA A 158 13.71 2.41 6.78
CA ALA A 158 13.73 0.96 7.01
C ALA A 158 13.58 0.59 8.49
N SER A 159 14.12 1.39 9.39
CA SER A 159 14.02 1.19 10.85
C SER A 159 12.58 1.26 11.36
N ASP A 160 11.73 2.08 10.74
CA ASP A 160 10.33 2.24 11.16
C ASP A 160 9.51 0.97 10.94
N PHE A 161 9.96 0.11 10.00
CA PHE A 161 9.29 -1.10 9.60
C PHE A 161 10.09 -2.38 9.91
N LYS A 162 11.19 -2.25 10.68
CA LYS A 162 12.08 -3.35 11.09
C LYS A 162 12.69 -4.15 9.93
N VAL A 163 12.89 -3.52 8.76
CA VAL A 163 13.49 -4.16 7.58
C VAL A 163 14.97 -3.82 7.39
N THR A 164 15.61 -3.19 8.37
CA THR A 164 17.04 -2.82 8.32
C THR A 164 17.95 -4.06 8.23
N GLU A 165 17.57 -5.15 8.89
CA GLU A 165 18.33 -6.41 8.85
C GLU A 165 18.30 -7.01 7.45
N GLY A 166 17.13 -7.06 6.80
CA GLY A 166 16.99 -7.50 5.42
C GLY A 166 17.84 -6.68 4.44
N ILE A 167 17.93 -5.36 4.63
CA ILE A 167 18.84 -4.50 3.85
C ILE A 167 20.30 -4.92 4.08
N SER A 168 20.70 -5.19 5.33
CA SER A 168 22.04 -5.61 5.67
C SER A 168 22.40 -6.95 5.03
N GLU A 169 21.47 -7.90 5.01
CA GLU A 169 21.67 -9.18 4.33
C GLU A 169 21.83 -9.02 2.80
N LEU A 170 20.99 -8.20 2.18
CA LEU A 170 21.13 -7.87 0.75
C LEU A 170 22.48 -7.21 0.45
N GLN A 171 22.94 -6.32 1.34
CA GLN A 171 24.24 -5.65 1.23
C GLN A 171 25.39 -6.65 1.25
N LYS A 172 25.39 -7.59 2.21
CA LYS A 172 26.39 -8.66 2.32
C LYS A 172 26.42 -9.54 1.07
N LEU A 173 25.24 -10.03 0.64
CA LEU A 173 25.13 -10.91 -0.52
C LEU A 173 25.55 -10.25 -1.84
N ALA A 174 25.42 -8.93 -1.93
CA ALA A 174 25.85 -8.16 -3.10
C ALA A 174 27.30 -7.68 -3.01
N GLY A 175 28.02 -7.91 -1.90
CA GLY A 175 29.38 -7.42 -1.67
C GLY A 175 29.48 -5.90 -1.69
N LEU A 176 28.43 -5.21 -1.22
CA LEU A 176 28.36 -3.75 -1.26
C LEU A 176 28.86 -3.12 0.05
N PRO A 177 29.55 -1.99 0.00
CA PRO A 177 29.98 -1.26 1.20
C PRO A 177 28.80 -0.59 1.93
N SER A 178 27.73 -0.21 1.20
CA SER A 178 26.53 0.40 1.80
C SER A 178 25.30 0.26 0.89
N ILE A 179 24.10 0.20 1.54
CA ILE A 179 22.80 0.44 0.95
C ILE A 179 22.08 1.42 1.87
N ALA A 180 21.47 2.48 1.32
CA ALA A 180 20.72 3.47 2.09
C ALA A 180 19.48 2.85 2.74
N THR A 181 19.19 3.25 3.99
CA THR A 181 18.03 2.80 4.75
C THR A 181 16.86 3.77 4.68
N ALA A 182 17.07 4.99 4.17
CA ALA A 182 16.03 5.93 3.81
C ALA A 182 15.71 5.79 2.31
N VAL A 183 14.49 5.39 2.01
CA VAL A 183 14.07 4.99 0.65
C VAL A 183 13.03 5.97 0.13
N PRO A 184 13.36 6.78 -0.90
CA PRO A 184 12.39 7.61 -1.59
C PRO A 184 11.39 6.77 -2.38
N VAL A 185 10.09 7.02 -2.17
CA VAL A 185 8.98 6.35 -2.86
C VAL A 185 8.14 7.39 -3.58
N THR A 186 7.80 7.14 -4.84
CA THR A 186 6.88 7.94 -5.63
C THR A 186 5.77 7.06 -6.18
N PHE A 187 4.63 7.66 -6.46
CA PHE A 187 3.51 6.94 -7.07
C PHE A 187 2.75 7.81 -8.08
N SER A 188 2.15 7.12 -9.03
CA SER A 188 1.08 7.62 -9.89
C SER A 188 0.00 6.55 -9.91
N LEU A 189 -1.21 6.88 -9.48
CA LEU A 189 -2.33 5.97 -9.36
C LEU A 189 -3.48 6.47 -10.22
N THR A 190 -4.15 5.57 -10.91
CA THR A 190 -5.42 5.80 -11.57
C THR A 190 -6.49 4.98 -10.86
N LEU A 191 -7.57 5.64 -10.48
CA LEU A 191 -8.74 5.03 -9.86
C LEU A 191 -9.92 5.22 -10.81
N ASP A 192 -10.37 4.15 -11.42
CA ASP A 192 -11.52 4.13 -12.31
C ASP A 192 -12.81 4.11 -11.48
N LYS A 193 -13.75 4.98 -11.79
CA LYS A 193 -15.04 5.02 -11.14
C LYS A 193 -15.90 3.85 -11.59
N GLU A 194 -16.41 3.07 -10.65
CA GLU A 194 -17.39 2.02 -10.94
C GLU A 194 -18.72 2.64 -11.43
N LYS A 195 -19.36 1.97 -12.35
CA LYS A 195 -20.64 2.41 -12.97
C LYS A 195 -21.83 1.96 -12.14
#